data_487fa2155f3ae77aa9ce9b4b44f28f9d
#
_entry.id   487fa2155f3ae77aa9ce9b4b44f28f9d
#
_cell.length_a   1.000
_cell.length_b   1.000
_cell.length_c   1.000
_cell.angle_alpha   90.00
_cell.angle_beta   90.00
_cell.angle_gamma   90.00
#
_symmetry.space_group_name_H-M   'P 1'
#
loop_
_entity.id
_entity.type
_entity.pdbx_description
1 polymer ?
#
loop_
_entity_poly.entity_id
_entity_poly.type
_entity_poly.pdbx_seq_one_letter_code
_entity_poly.pdbx_strand_id
1 'polypeptide(L)'
;DGKLVEINTKEYGYFFNVTSLLPHLKGRQEVKDLTYDKLRVRIGNNKEDNIFEIIKKEYGITKENLEFAELSFVPYGNVMDMGFDKDLMMGYGHDDLCCTFANLEAMLSSEPSYITKIALFVSYEETGSNQLTGAITQFIDDIYLKLAEGDTLLARECITATKLISADVCAGYDSTYSSHFESSAKAICGKGVTIVPILGNKRGNDSTIQMKHYIKTLCKEYDIDYQIEFTKPSEGGGGTVSSFFATRGMECIDIAIPVLAMHSPMECISKKDIFWAYRLYKVFLENN
;
A
#
# COMPACT_ATOMS: atom_id res chain seq x y z
N ASP A 1 25.96 -14.84 -14.38
CA ASP A 1 26.77 -14.92 -13.15
C ASP A 1 25.94 -14.83 -11.85
N GLY A 2 24.60 -14.70 -11.94
CA GLY A 2 23.72 -14.61 -10.77
C GLY A 2 23.90 -13.37 -9.89
N LYS A 3 24.62 -12.35 -10.38
CA LYS A 3 24.81 -11.10 -9.66
C LYS A 3 23.60 -10.20 -9.88
N LEU A 4 22.92 -9.83 -8.81
CA LEU A 4 21.91 -8.77 -8.84
C LEU A 4 22.60 -7.42 -9.05
N VAL A 5 22.13 -6.66 -10.03
CA VAL A 5 22.58 -5.28 -10.30
C VAL A 5 21.35 -4.40 -10.26
N GLU A 6 21.31 -3.46 -9.32
CA GLU A 6 20.30 -2.43 -9.23
C GLU A 6 20.85 -1.12 -9.78
N ILE A 7 20.12 -0.47 -10.67
CA ILE A 7 20.53 0.79 -11.30
C ILE A 7 19.39 1.79 -11.17
N ASN A 8 19.68 2.89 -10.49
CA ASN A 8 18.79 4.03 -10.40
C ASN A 8 19.19 5.08 -11.46
N THR A 9 18.49 5.13 -12.57
CA THR A 9 18.83 6.04 -13.68
C THR A 9 18.73 7.52 -13.32
N LYS A 10 17.98 7.89 -12.26
CA LYS A 10 17.90 9.25 -11.74
C LYS A 10 19.28 9.80 -11.34
N GLU A 11 20.14 8.96 -10.78
CA GLU A 11 21.50 9.34 -10.38
C GLU A 11 22.38 9.72 -11.57
N TYR A 12 22.04 9.20 -12.75
CA TYR A 12 22.72 9.47 -14.01
C TYR A 12 22.01 10.53 -14.86
N GLY A 13 20.93 11.14 -14.35
CA GLY A 13 20.19 12.19 -15.05
C GLY A 13 19.33 11.70 -16.22
N TYR A 14 19.02 10.40 -16.31
CA TYR A 14 18.15 9.84 -17.35
C TYR A 14 16.70 9.85 -16.91
N PHE A 15 15.86 10.46 -17.74
CA PHE A 15 14.42 10.52 -17.56
C PHE A 15 13.71 10.02 -18.82
N PHE A 16 12.59 9.39 -18.62
CA PHE A 16 11.79 8.79 -19.68
C PHE A 16 10.38 9.34 -19.63
N ASN A 17 9.62 9.23 -20.72
CA ASN A 17 8.23 9.64 -20.71
C ASN A 17 7.31 8.65 -21.40
N VAL A 18 6.05 8.62 -20.96
CA VAL A 18 4.95 7.98 -21.67
C VAL A 18 4.28 9.03 -22.53
N THR A 19 4.25 8.81 -23.84
CA THR A 19 3.64 9.74 -24.77
C THR A 19 2.14 9.50 -24.88
N SER A 20 1.35 10.58 -24.94
CA SER A 20 -0.08 10.52 -25.21
C SER A 20 -0.40 11.22 -26.54
N LEU A 21 -1.45 10.78 -27.20
CA LEU A 21 -1.94 11.47 -28.39
C LEU A 21 -2.57 12.81 -28.01
N LEU A 22 -2.22 13.86 -28.77
CA LEU A 22 -2.81 15.19 -28.59
C LEU A 22 -4.35 15.12 -28.63
N PRO A 23 -5.07 15.71 -27.65
CA PRO A 23 -6.52 15.63 -27.59
C PRO A 23 -7.25 16.09 -28.85
N HIS A 24 -6.73 17.10 -29.54
CA HIS A 24 -7.28 17.59 -30.82
C HIS A 24 -7.27 16.55 -31.94
N LEU A 25 -6.36 15.59 -31.91
CA LEU A 25 -6.29 14.51 -32.90
C LEU A 25 -7.23 13.35 -32.56
N LYS A 26 -7.77 13.30 -31.36
CA LYS A 26 -8.74 12.27 -30.94
C LYS A 26 -10.17 12.58 -31.32
N GLY A 27 -10.46 13.81 -31.80
CA GLY A 27 -11.82 14.29 -32.00
C GLY A 27 -12.55 14.51 -30.67
N ARG A 28 -13.89 14.69 -30.71
CA ARG A 28 -14.71 14.86 -29.51
C ARG A 28 -15.09 13.55 -28.81
N GLN A 29 -14.45 12.44 -29.16
CA GLN A 29 -14.65 11.20 -28.41
C GLN A 29 -14.04 11.31 -27.03
N GLU A 30 -14.79 10.85 -26.03
CA GLU A 30 -14.32 10.75 -24.65
C GLU A 30 -12.94 10.10 -24.61
N VAL A 31 -12.06 10.63 -23.79
CA VAL A 31 -10.76 10.05 -23.50
C VAL A 31 -11.03 8.71 -22.83
N LYS A 32 -11.08 7.65 -23.62
CA LYS A 32 -11.08 6.29 -23.07
C LYS A 32 -9.75 6.10 -22.38
N ASP A 33 -9.81 5.49 -21.22
CA ASP A 33 -8.68 5.22 -20.36
C ASP A 33 -7.46 4.70 -21.14
N LEU A 34 -6.27 5.06 -20.68
CA LEU A 34 -5.01 4.53 -21.19
C LEU A 34 -5.02 3.01 -20.97
N THR A 35 -5.24 2.26 -22.04
CA THR A 35 -5.15 0.81 -21.99
C THR A 35 -3.70 0.35 -21.89
N TYR A 36 -3.43 -0.78 -21.30
CA TYR A 36 -2.11 -1.34 -21.03
C TYR A 36 -1.20 -1.38 -22.27
N ASP A 37 -1.76 -1.70 -23.43
CA ASP A 37 -1.05 -1.74 -24.72
C ASP A 37 -0.57 -0.36 -25.21
N LYS A 38 -1.08 0.73 -24.61
CA LYS A 38 -0.70 2.11 -24.93
C LYS A 38 0.26 2.74 -23.92
N LEU A 39 0.49 2.09 -22.79
CA LEU A 39 1.50 2.49 -21.80
C LEU A 39 2.90 2.08 -22.29
N ARG A 40 3.45 2.84 -23.22
CA ARG A 40 4.79 2.60 -23.75
C ARG A 40 5.73 3.71 -23.35
N VAL A 41 6.78 3.35 -22.64
CA VAL A 41 7.81 4.29 -22.22
C VAL A 41 8.78 4.54 -23.36
N ARG A 42 9.00 5.79 -23.69
CA ARG A 42 10.01 6.21 -24.68
C ARG A 42 11.36 6.32 -23.97
N ILE A 43 12.28 5.43 -24.33
CA ILE A 43 13.63 5.37 -23.76
C ILE A 43 14.71 6.08 -24.60
N GLY A 44 14.37 6.56 -25.78
CA GLY A 44 15.28 7.30 -26.64
C GLY A 44 14.68 7.58 -28.01
N ASN A 45 15.43 8.26 -28.87
CA ASN A 45 15.02 8.63 -30.23
C ASN A 45 15.97 8.10 -31.31
N ASN A 46 17.04 7.46 -30.93
CA ASN A 46 18.01 6.83 -31.84
C ASN A 46 17.55 5.43 -32.26
N LYS A 47 18.31 4.83 -33.19
CA LYS A 47 18.11 3.43 -33.54
C LYS A 47 18.34 2.53 -32.34
N GLU A 48 17.62 1.43 -32.29
CA GLU A 48 17.63 0.48 -31.15
C GLU A 48 19.05 0.09 -30.72
N ASP A 49 19.91 -0.27 -31.68
CA ASP A 49 21.29 -0.69 -31.40
C ASP A 49 22.10 0.37 -30.65
N ASN A 50 21.90 1.66 -30.96
CA ASN A 50 22.60 2.73 -30.27
C ASN A 50 22.18 2.86 -28.78
N ILE A 51 20.90 2.60 -28.46
CA ILE A 51 20.41 2.63 -27.09
C ILE A 51 21.02 1.49 -26.29
N PHE A 52 21.05 0.28 -26.83
CA PHE A 52 21.67 -0.86 -26.16
C PHE A 52 23.18 -0.70 -25.98
N GLU A 53 23.89 -0.09 -26.92
CA GLU A 53 25.32 0.21 -26.72
C GLU A 53 25.55 1.26 -25.62
N ILE A 54 24.67 2.24 -25.48
CA ILE A 54 24.72 3.20 -24.37
C ILE A 54 24.51 2.47 -23.04
N ILE A 55 23.47 1.66 -22.93
CA ILE A 55 23.16 0.89 -21.72
C ILE A 55 24.33 -0.04 -21.34
N LYS A 56 24.89 -0.72 -22.34
CA LYS A 56 26.05 -1.59 -22.14
C LYS A 56 27.29 -0.83 -21.67
N LYS A 57 27.55 0.32 -22.29
CA LYS A 57 28.73 1.15 -21.95
C LYS A 57 28.63 1.71 -20.54
N GLU A 58 27.47 2.20 -20.14
CA GLU A 58 27.27 2.90 -18.89
C GLU A 58 27.01 1.97 -17.70
N TYR A 59 26.26 0.90 -17.93
CA TYR A 59 25.80 0.00 -16.87
C TYR A 59 26.38 -1.43 -16.97
N GLY A 60 27.08 -1.75 -18.06
CA GLY A 60 27.57 -3.10 -18.29
C GLY A 60 26.47 -4.12 -18.64
N ILE A 61 25.24 -3.66 -18.90
CA ILE A 61 24.08 -4.50 -19.18
C ILE A 61 23.96 -4.73 -20.69
N THR A 62 23.89 -5.99 -21.09
CA THR A 62 23.69 -6.39 -22.48
C THR A 62 22.20 -6.57 -22.80
N LYS A 63 21.86 -6.63 -24.08
CA LYS A 63 20.50 -6.94 -24.54
C LYS A 63 20.01 -8.29 -23.99
N GLU A 64 20.91 -9.27 -23.91
CA GLU A 64 20.63 -10.60 -23.35
C GLU A 64 20.28 -10.53 -21.85
N ASN A 65 20.96 -9.67 -21.09
CA ASN A 65 20.63 -9.47 -19.68
C ASN A 65 19.21 -8.89 -19.51
N LEU A 66 18.76 -8.05 -20.45
CA LEU A 66 17.44 -7.42 -20.36
C LEU A 66 16.28 -8.40 -20.65
N GLU A 67 16.53 -9.56 -21.25
CA GLU A 67 15.49 -10.56 -21.49
C GLU A 67 14.86 -11.12 -20.20
N PHE A 68 15.62 -11.10 -19.12
CA PHE A 68 15.19 -11.57 -17.80
C PHE A 68 15.25 -10.47 -16.71
N ALA A 69 15.38 -9.22 -17.13
CA ALA A 69 15.43 -8.09 -16.20
C ALA A 69 14.03 -7.69 -15.74
N GLU A 70 13.93 -7.34 -14.47
CA GLU A 70 12.80 -6.61 -13.95
C GLU A 70 13.04 -5.11 -14.14
N LEU A 71 12.15 -4.44 -14.86
CA LEU A 71 12.24 -3.01 -15.18
C LEU A 71 11.04 -2.28 -14.59
N SER A 72 11.29 -1.32 -13.71
CA SER A 72 10.27 -0.49 -13.12
C SER A 72 10.44 0.96 -13.58
N PHE A 73 9.37 1.55 -14.10
CA PHE A 73 9.30 2.97 -14.42
C PHE A 73 8.37 3.65 -13.41
N VAL A 74 8.94 4.53 -12.62
CA VAL A 74 8.21 5.23 -11.57
C VAL A 74 8.04 6.72 -11.92
N PRO A 75 6.96 7.38 -11.49
CA PRO A 75 6.79 8.81 -11.68
C PRO A 75 7.95 9.59 -11.09
N TYR A 76 8.43 10.58 -11.84
CA TYR A 76 9.47 11.47 -11.37
C TYR A 76 8.87 12.57 -10.49
N GLY A 77 9.41 12.74 -9.31
CA GLY A 77 9.00 13.78 -8.38
C GLY A 77 9.39 13.45 -6.94
N ASN A 78 9.34 14.45 -6.10
CA ASN A 78 9.41 14.29 -4.65
C ASN A 78 8.01 14.47 -4.08
N VAL A 79 7.79 13.98 -2.86
CA VAL A 79 6.60 14.33 -2.09
C VAL A 79 6.59 15.84 -1.85
N MET A 80 5.46 16.49 -2.08
CA MET A 80 5.29 17.93 -2.01
C MET A 80 4.08 18.29 -1.15
N ASP A 81 4.18 19.42 -0.45
CA ASP A 81 3.04 20.03 0.21
C ASP A 81 1.99 20.44 -0.82
N MET A 82 0.73 20.16 -0.53
CA MET A 82 -0.41 20.49 -1.39
C MET A 82 -1.39 21.43 -0.69
N GLY A 83 -1.94 22.35 -1.46
CA GLY A 83 -2.89 23.34 -0.99
C GLY A 83 -2.23 24.59 -0.36
N PHE A 84 -3.03 25.63 -0.17
CA PHE A 84 -2.55 26.88 0.44
C PHE A 84 -2.22 26.71 1.93
N ASP A 85 -2.94 25.82 2.61
CA ASP A 85 -2.77 25.48 4.02
C ASP A 85 -1.67 24.43 4.26
N LYS A 86 -1.24 23.73 3.21
CA LYS A 86 -0.23 22.66 3.27
C LYS A 86 -0.57 21.51 4.21
N ASP A 87 -1.84 21.30 4.48
CA ASP A 87 -2.33 20.19 5.31
C ASP A 87 -2.27 18.84 4.59
N LEU A 88 -2.28 18.89 3.26
CA LEU A 88 -2.13 17.72 2.41
C LEU A 88 -0.72 17.63 1.86
N MET A 89 -0.33 16.44 1.45
CA MET A 89 0.87 16.22 0.65
C MET A 89 0.55 15.28 -0.50
N MET A 90 1.22 15.48 -1.61
CA MET A 90 1.07 14.66 -2.80
C MET A 90 2.40 14.07 -3.24
N GLY A 91 2.33 12.87 -3.76
CA GLY A 91 3.48 12.12 -4.26
C GLY A 91 3.08 10.78 -4.84
N TYR A 92 4.05 10.09 -5.39
CA TYR A 92 3.87 8.72 -5.88
C TYR A 92 4.06 7.71 -4.74
N GLY A 93 3.20 6.70 -4.70
CA GLY A 93 3.34 5.54 -3.81
C GLY A 93 2.88 5.81 -2.37
N HIS A 94 1.98 6.76 -2.14
CA HIS A 94 1.32 6.85 -0.84
C HIS A 94 0.54 5.59 -0.52
N ASP A 95 0.00 4.97 -1.53
CA ASP A 95 -0.53 3.62 -1.53
C ASP A 95 0.64 2.61 -1.74
N ASP A 96 1.08 1.84 -0.71
CA ASP A 96 0.73 1.98 0.72
C ASP A 96 1.94 2.42 1.58
N LEU A 97 2.94 3.07 0.98
CA LEU A 97 4.16 3.48 1.69
C LEU A 97 3.88 4.40 2.89
N CYS A 98 2.76 5.13 2.89
CA CYS A 98 2.37 5.94 4.04
C CYS A 98 2.00 5.07 5.26
N CYS A 99 1.31 3.96 5.03
CA CYS A 99 0.97 2.99 6.07
C CYS A 99 2.20 2.19 6.51
N THR A 100 3.04 1.79 5.57
CA THR A 100 4.33 1.15 5.83
C THR A 100 5.23 2.02 6.71
N PHE A 101 5.35 3.31 6.41
CA PHE A 101 6.10 4.27 7.23
C PHE A 101 5.51 4.40 8.64
N ALA A 102 4.20 4.60 8.76
CA ALA A 102 3.53 4.73 10.05
C ALA A 102 3.71 3.46 10.92
N ASN A 103 3.65 2.27 10.30
CA ASN A 103 3.86 0.99 10.97
C ASN A 103 5.31 0.82 11.44
N LEU A 104 6.29 1.14 10.58
CA LEU A 104 7.71 1.10 10.93
C LEU A 104 8.02 2.02 12.12
N GLU A 105 7.57 3.27 12.07
CA GLU A 105 7.78 4.25 13.14
C GLU A 105 7.10 3.80 14.46
N ALA A 106 5.90 3.23 14.36
CA ALA A 106 5.19 2.68 15.52
C ALA A 106 5.97 1.53 16.17
N MET A 107 6.51 0.61 15.36
CA MET A 107 7.32 -0.51 15.87
C MET A 107 8.62 -0.03 16.51
N LEU A 108 9.34 0.89 15.87
CA LEU A 108 10.62 1.42 16.38
C LEU A 108 10.47 2.24 17.66
N SER A 109 9.33 2.93 17.82
CA SER A 109 9.07 3.78 18.99
C SER A 109 8.25 3.10 20.09
N SER A 110 7.81 1.85 19.88
CA SER A 110 7.03 1.13 20.89
C SER A 110 7.92 0.61 22.01
N GLU A 111 7.43 0.73 23.25
CA GLU A 111 8.11 0.21 24.43
C GLU A 111 8.16 -1.33 24.44
N PRO A 112 9.20 -1.96 24.98
CA PRO A 112 9.26 -3.40 25.15
C PRO A 112 8.06 -3.93 25.94
N SER A 113 7.56 -5.11 25.56
CA SER A 113 6.46 -5.78 26.27
C SER A 113 6.72 -7.27 26.43
N TYR A 114 5.91 -7.95 27.21
CA TYR A 114 5.97 -9.41 27.37
C TYR A 114 5.37 -10.16 26.17
N ILE A 115 4.69 -9.44 25.29
CA ILE A 115 4.05 -10.01 24.09
C ILE A 115 4.95 -9.76 22.91
N THR A 116 5.13 -10.79 22.08
CA THR A 116 5.87 -10.66 20.82
C THR A 116 5.15 -9.72 19.87
N LYS A 117 5.83 -8.67 19.43
CA LYS A 117 5.36 -7.70 18.44
C LYS A 117 5.99 -8.01 17.09
N ILE A 118 5.20 -7.98 16.07
CA ILE A 118 5.65 -8.24 14.70
C ILE A 118 5.17 -7.12 13.80
N ALA A 119 6.10 -6.39 13.18
CA ALA A 119 5.81 -5.55 12.02
C ALA A 119 6.19 -6.34 10.77
N LEU A 120 5.19 -6.69 9.97
CA LEU A 120 5.37 -7.49 8.77
C LEU A 120 5.13 -6.63 7.54
N PHE A 121 6.12 -6.55 6.68
CA PHE A 121 6.03 -5.85 5.39
C PHE A 121 6.02 -6.89 4.28
N VAL A 122 4.93 -6.93 3.53
CA VAL A 122 4.74 -7.87 2.41
C VAL A 122 4.81 -7.14 1.09
N SER A 123 5.16 -7.84 0.03
CA SER A 123 5.20 -7.31 -1.33
C SER A 123 4.02 -7.82 -2.16
N TYR A 124 3.82 -7.20 -3.31
CA TYR A 124 2.87 -7.66 -4.33
C TYR A 124 1.40 -7.63 -3.91
N GLU A 125 1.01 -6.77 -2.97
CA GLU A 125 -0.38 -6.61 -2.57
C GLU A 125 -1.26 -6.31 -3.79
N GLU A 126 -0.90 -5.30 -4.56
CA GLU A 126 -1.59 -4.82 -5.77
C GLU A 126 -1.75 -5.87 -6.88
N THR A 127 -0.94 -6.89 -6.87
CA THR A 127 -0.93 -7.96 -7.88
C THR A 127 -1.43 -9.31 -7.35
N GLY A 128 -2.03 -9.30 -6.14
CA GLY A 128 -2.72 -10.45 -5.56
C GLY A 128 -1.92 -11.28 -4.57
N SER A 129 -0.80 -10.77 -4.06
CA SER A 129 -0.03 -11.33 -2.93
C SER A 129 0.50 -12.76 -3.10
N ASN A 130 0.56 -13.30 -4.32
CA ASN A 130 0.89 -14.70 -4.61
C ASN A 130 2.36 -14.94 -5.02
N GLN A 131 3.22 -13.96 -4.83
CA GLN A 131 4.67 -14.06 -5.05
C GLN A 131 5.40 -14.48 -3.77
N LEU A 132 6.69 -14.83 -3.88
CA LEU A 132 7.49 -15.39 -2.78
C LEU A 132 7.48 -14.58 -1.48
N THR A 133 7.34 -13.25 -1.57
CA THR A 133 7.28 -12.34 -0.42
C THR A 133 5.89 -11.76 -0.18
N GLY A 134 4.88 -12.33 -0.85
CA GLY A 134 3.48 -11.93 -0.69
C GLY A 134 2.80 -12.56 0.51
N ALA A 135 1.68 -11.99 0.94
CA ALA A 135 0.97 -12.39 2.14
C ALA A 135 0.34 -13.81 2.09
N ILE A 136 0.17 -14.38 0.90
CA ILE A 136 -0.40 -15.72 0.72
C ILE A 136 0.58 -16.86 1.03
N THR A 137 1.88 -16.58 1.04
CA THR A 137 2.92 -17.59 1.16
C THR A 137 3.04 -18.17 2.57
N GLN A 138 3.70 -19.32 2.68
CA GLN A 138 3.96 -19.98 3.97
C GLN A 138 5.06 -19.28 4.79
N PHE A 139 5.73 -18.27 4.25
CA PHE A 139 6.78 -17.51 4.93
C PHE A 139 6.36 -17.05 6.34
N ILE A 140 5.11 -16.68 6.51
CA ILE A 140 4.58 -16.23 7.80
C ILE A 140 4.47 -17.40 8.78
N ASP A 141 3.98 -18.54 8.32
CA ASP A 141 3.89 -19.76 9.13
C ASP A 141 5.29 -20.20 9.57
N ASP A 142 6.31 -20.06 8.70
CA ASP A 142 7.71 -20.34 9.02
C ASP A 142 8.28 -19.40 10.09
N ILE A 143 7.87 -18.14 10.12
CA ILE A 143 8.25 -17.18 11.18
C ILE A 143 7.73 -17.69 12.53
N TYR A 144 6.45 -18.05 12.62
CA TYR A 144 5.87 -18.56 13.86
C TYR A 144 6.50 -19.87 14.30
N LEU A 145 6.80 -20.77 13.36
CA LEU A 145 7.50 -22.01 13.66
C LEU A 145 8.90 -21.77 14.22
N LYS A 146 9.63 -20.80 13.70
CA LYS A 146 10.92 -20.40 14.25
C LYS A 146 10.82 -19.78 15.64
N LEU A 147 9.84 -18.89 15.87
CA LEU A 147 9.58 -18.29 17.18
C LEU A 147 9.17 -19.34 18.22
N ALA A 148 8.48 -20.39 17.80
CA ALA A 148 8.10 -21.54 18.63
C ALA A 148 9.21 -22.63 18.73
N GLU A 149 10.43 -22.33 18.32
CA GLU A 149 11.59 -23.25 18.38
C GLU A 149 11.34 -24.61 17.72
N GLY A 150 10.49 -24.65 16.70
CA GLY A 150 10.12 -25.84 15.95
C GLY A 150 8.91 -26.60 16.51
N ASP A 151 8.32 -26.15 17.62
CA ASP A 151 7.07 -26.74 18.13
C ASP A 151 5.88 -26.29 17.26
N THR A 152 5.34 -27.22 16.49
CA THR A 152 4.25 -26.96 15.55
C THR A 152 2.92 -26.66 16.24
N LEU A 153 2.68 -27.24 17.41
CA LEU A 153 1.45 -27.00 18.18
C LEU A 153 1.49 -25.58 18.76
N LEU A 154 2.59 -25.23 19.41
CA LEU A 154 2.80 -23.89 19.96
C LEU A 154 2.75 -22.82 18.86
N ALA A 155 3.39 -23.04 17.71
CA ALA A 155 3.32 -22.14 16.56
C ALA A 155 1.87 -21.90 16.13
N ARG A 156 1.06 -22.97 16.06
CA ARG A 156 -0.36 -22.88 15.70
C ARG A 156 -1.19 -22.13 16.73
N GLU A 157 -0.95 -22.36 18.02
CA GLU A 157 -1.57 -21.62 19.10
C GLU A 157 -1.22 -20.12 19.04
N CYS A 158 0.04 -19.79 18.81
CA CYS A 158 0.47 -18.40 18.63
C CYS A 158 -0.21 -17.73 17.42
N ILE A 159 -0.31 -18.41 16.28
CA ILE A 159 -1.02 -17.90 15.10
C ILE A 159 -2.47 -17.57 15.45
N THR A 160 -3.19 -18.49 16.10
CA THR A 160 -4.61 -18.28 16.42
C THR A 160 -4.85 -17.28 17.55
N ALA A 161 -3.85 -17.03 18.40
CA ALA A 161 -3.89 -16.01 19.42
C ALA A 161 -3.50 -14.60 18.91
N THR A 162 -3.02 -14.50 17.67
CA THR A 162 -2.53 -13.24 17.11
C THR A 162 -3.67 -12.30 16.75
N LYS A 163 -3.58 -11.06 17.24
CA LYS A 163 -4.37 -9.94 16.72
C LYS A 163 -3.57 -9.18 15.69
N LEU A 164 -4.20 -8.81 14.58
CA LEU A 164 -3.52 -8.20 13.45
C LEU A 164 -4.26 -6.96 12.95
N ILE A 165 -3.53 -5.86 12.78
CA ILE A 165 -3.96 -4.73 11.97
C ILE A 165 -3.38 -4.93 10.56
N SER A 166 -4.25 -4.99 9.56
CA SER A 166 -3.87 -4.82 8.17
C SER A 166 -3.83 -3.33 7.89
N ALA A 167 -2.63 -2.81 7.73
CA ALA A 167 -2.35 -1.40 7.54
C ALA A 167 -2.23 -1.11 6.05
N ASP A 168 -3.25 -0.50 5.49
CA ASP A 168 -3.39 -0.18 4.06
C ASP A 168 -4.01 1.21 3.88
N VAL A 169 -4.28 1.62 2.66
CA VAL A 169 -5.01 2.84 2.36
C VAL A 169 -6.47 2.55 2.01
N CYS A 170 -7.30 3.58 2.00
CA CYS A 170 -8.66 3.50 1.48
C CYS A 170 -8.98 4.69 0.58
N ALA A 171 -10.02 4.57 -0.24
CA ALA A 171 -10.45 5.64 -1.11
C ALA A 171 -10.94 6.86 -0.30
N GLY A 172 -10.17 7.95 -0.34
CA GLY A 172 -10.57 9.22 0.25
C GLY A 172 -11.77 9.82 -0.47
N TYR A 173 -12.74 10.35 0.30
CA TYR A 173 -13.92 10.98 -0.27
C TYR A 173 -13.55 12.20 -1.10
N ASP A 174 -13.92 12.15 -2.38
CA ASP A 174 -13.87 13.27 -3.30
C ASP A 174 -15.32 13.71 -3.66
N SER A 175 -15.64 14.98 -3.40
CA SER A 175 -16.96 15.53 -3.66
C SER A 175 -17.33 15.52 -5.15
N THR A 176 -16.35 15.52 -6.05
CA THR A 176 -16.53 15.40 -7.50
C THR A 176 -17.19 14.06 -7.88
N TYR A 177 -16.86 13.02 -7.13
CA TYR A 177 -17.32 11.65 -7.36
C TYR A 177 -18.23 11.14 -6.23
N SER A 178 -18.95 12.03 -5.57
CA SER A 178 -19.75 11.76 -4.36
C SER A 178 -20.75 10.59 -4.50
N SER A 179 -21.24 10.32 -5.72
CA SER A 179 -22.15 9.20 -5.99
C SER A 179 -21.55 7.81 -5.76
N HIS A 180 -20.23 7.70 -5.77
CA HIS A 180 -19.49 6.43 -5.58
C HIS A 180 -19.23 6.10 -4.11
N PHE A 181 -19.49 7.02 -3.20
CA PHE A 181 -19.23 6.85 -1.77
C PHE A 181 -20.52 6.63 -0.97
N GLU A 182 -20.40 5.88 0.14
CA GLU A 182 -21.49 5.78 1.11
C GLU A 182 -21.66 7.12 1.84
N SER A 183 -22.88 7.64 1.87
CA SER A 183 -23.12 9.00 2.39
C SER A 183 -22.89 9.12 3.89
N SER A 184 -23.18 8.05 4.63
CA SER A 184 -23.15 8.02 6.10
C SER A 184 -21.81 7.58 6.70
N ALA A 185 -20.96 6.92 5.90
CA ALA A 185 -19.71 6.33 6.41
C ALA A 185 -18.63 6.32 5.32
N LYS A 186 -18.00 7.46 5.11
CA LYS A 186 -16.98 7.72 4.09
C LYS A 186 -15.70 8.24 4.75
N ALA A 187 -14.56 7.85 4.21
CA ALA A 187 -13.27 8.32 4.66
C ALA A 187 -12.96 9.72 4.10
N ILE A 188 -12.62 10.68 4.95
CA ILE A 188 -12.30 12.06 4.56
C ILE A 188 -10.87 12.37 4.99
N CYS A 189 -10.03 12.83 4.08
CA CYS A 189 -8.66 13.25 4.41
C CYS A 189 -8.65 14.34 5.49
N GLY A 190 -7.78 14.17 6.50
CA GLY A 190 -7.64 15.08 7.63
C GLY A 190 -8.62 14.86 8.79
N LYS A 191 -9.40 13.77 8.76
CA LYS A 191 -10.38 13.41 9.81
C LYS A 191 -9.95 12.23 10.67
N GLY A 192 -8.71 11.84 10.60
CA GLY A 192 -8.17 10.73 11.36
C GLY A 192 -8.07 9.44 10.59
N VAL A 193 -7.47 8.46 11.24
CA VAL A 193 -7.32 7.11 10.68
C VAL A 193 -8.68 6.46 10.44
N THR A 194 -8.79 5.67 9.38
CA THR A 194 -10.05 5.05 8.99
C THR A 194 -10.10 3.60 9.44
N ILE A 195 -11.11 3.24 10.21
CA ILE A 195 -11.44 1.86 10.55
C ILE A 195 -12.34 1.33 9.43
N VAL A 196 -11.93 0.25 8.78
CA VAL A 196 -12.69 -0.45 7.73
C VAL A 196 -13.16 -1.80 8.28
N PRO A 197 -14.29 -1.86 9.00
CA PRO A 197 -14.68 -3.04 9.74
C PRO A 197 -15.25 -4.17 8.89
N ILE A 198 -15.66 -3.84 7.67
CA ILE A 198 -16.23 -4.77 6.69
C ILE A 198 -15.81 -4.29 5.30
N LEU A 199 -15.05 -5.08 4.58
CA LEU A 199 -14.84 -4.90 3.16
C LEU A 199 -16.00 -5.56 2.42
N GLY A 200 -16.91 -4.77 1.93
CA GLY A 200 -18.21 -5.19 1.34
C GLY A 200 -18.13 -6.01 0.05
N ASN A 201 -16.99 -6.56 -0.29
CA ASN A 201 -16.77 -7.42 -1.45
C ASN A 201 -16.16 -8.77 -1.07
N LYS A 202 -16.11 -9.69 -2.03
CA LYS A 202 -15.71 -11.08 -1.85
C LYS A 202 -14.24 -11.32 -1.42
N ARG A 203 -13.42 -10.27 -1.26
CA ARG A 203 -12.00 -10.37 -0.95
C ARG A 203 -11.61 -9.72 0.37
N GLY A 204 -12.60 -9.21 1.11
CA GLY A 204 -12.38 -8.57 2.38
C GLY A 204 -12.50 -9.51 3.58
N ASN A 205 -12.00 -9.07 4.70
CA ASN A 205 -12.23 -9.67 5.99
C ASN A 205 -13.37 -8.93 6.70
N ASP A 206 -14.29 -9.67 7.32
CA ASP A 206 -15.25 -9.12 8.27
C ASP A 206 -14.69 -9.30 9.68
N SER A 207 -14.22 -8.20 10.24
CA SER A 207 -13.60 -8.20 11.57
C SER A 207 -14.60 -8.58 12.66
N THR A 208 -14.13 -9.28 13.69
CA THR A 208 -14.98 -9.66 14.82
C THR A 208 -15.50 -8.44 15.59
N ILE A 209 -16.62 -8.58 16.28
CA ILE A 209 -17.14 -7.51 17.17
C ILE A 209 -16.12 -7.17 18.25
N GLN A 210 -15.41 -8.16 18.76
CA GLN A 210 -14.38 -8.00 19.78
C GLN A 210 -13.24 -7.12 19.28
N MET A 211 -12.73 -7.40 18.09
CA MET A 211 -11.64 -6.61 17.49
C MET A 211 -12.08 -5.18 17.16
N LYS A 212 -13.29 -5.01 16.60
CA LYS A 212 -13.89 -3.69 16.36
C LYS A 212 -14.01 -2.86 17.64
N HIS A 213 -14.49 -3.50 18.72
CA HIS A 213 -14.62 -2.86 20.02
C HIS A 213 -13.26 -2.51 20.61
N TYR A 214 -12.32 -3.41 20.54
CA TYR A 214 -10.94 -3.21 21.03
C TYR A 214 -10.28 -2.00 20.38
N ILE A 215 -10.25 -1.93 19.06
CA ILE A 215 -9.66 -0.78 18.34
C ILE A 215 -10.36 0.54 18.70
N LYS A 216 -11.70 0.53 18.74
CA LYS A 216 -12.48 1.72 19.13
C LYS A 216 -12.16 2.16 20.57
N THR A 217 -11.94 1.22 21.48
CA THR A 217 -11.55 1.50 22.86
C THR A 217 -10.18 2.15 22.92
N LEU A 218 -9.19 1.61 22.20
CA LEU A 218 -7.86 2.22 22.10
C LEU A 218 -7.94 3.66 21.55
N CYS A 219 -8.69 3.87 20.47
CA CYS A 219 -8.85 5.22 19.93
C CYS A 219 -9.41 6.20 20.97
N LYS A 220 -10.39 5.76 21.76
CA LYS A 220 -11.02 6.59 22.78
C LYS A 220 -10.10 6.84 23.99
N GLU A 221 -9.40 5.82 24.47
CA GLU A 221 -8.52 5.92 25.64
C GLU A 221 -7.28 6.77 25.39
N TYR A 222 -6.77 6.72 24.17
CA TYR A 222 -5.54 7.44 23.78
C TYR A 222 -5.80 8.71 22.97
N ASP A 223 -7.05 9.16 22.89
CA ASP A 223 -7.48 10.37 22.19
C ASP A 223 -6.95 10.40 20.75
N ILE A 224 -7.29 9.36 20.00
CA ILE A 224 -6.90 9.19 18.58
C ILE A 224 -8.11 9.52 17.71
N ASP A 225 -7.93 10.49 16.81
CA ASP A 225 -8.94 10.81 15.82
C ASP A 225 -9.11 9.66 14.84
N TYR A 226 -10.35 9.18 14.71
CA TYR A 226 -10.69 8.11 13.78
C TYR A 226 -12.03 8.33 13.12
N GLN A 227 -12.22 7.68 11.99
CA GLN A 227 -13.46 7.60 11.26
C GLN A 227 -13.77 6.15 10.87
N ILE A 228 -14.98 5.89 10.42
CA ILE A 228 -15.40 4.55 9.98
C ILE A 228 -15.85 4.66 8.53
N GLU A 229 -15.39 3.74 7.70
CA GLU A 229 -15.81 3.62 6.31
C GLU A 229 -16.57 2.31 6.09
N PHE A 230 -17.59 2.38 5.26
CA PHE A 230 -18.21 1.22 4.63
C PHE A 230 -18.18 1.39 3.13
N THR A 231 -17.64 0.40 2.45
CA THR A 231 -17.67 0.36 0.99
C THR A 231 -19.13 0.30 0.51
N LYS A 232 -19.49 1.17 -0.41
CA LYS A 232 -20.84 1.19 -0.98
C LYS A 232 -21.12 -0.14 -1.70
N PRO A 233 -22.21 -0.86 -1.39
CA PRO A 233 -22.44 -2.21 -1.92
C PRO A 233 -22.55 -2.30 -3.44
N SER A 234 -22.91 -1.21 -4.12
CA SER A 234 -22.98 -1.14 -5.59
C SER A 234 -21.65 -0.91 -6.26
N GLU A 235 -20.62 -0.52 -5.51
CA GLU A 235 -19.29 -0.24 -6.03
C GLU A 235 -18.38 -1.45 -5.81
N GLY A 236 -17.46 -1.66 -6.73
CA GLY A 236 -16.37 -2.59 -6.54
C GLY A 236 -15.35 -2.03 -5.56
N GLY A 237 -14.61 -2.88 -4.89
CA GLY A 237 -13.49 -2.49 -4.05
C GLY A 237 -12.34 -3.47 -4.21
N GLY A 238 -11.13 -3.04 -3.86
CA GLY A 238 -9.96 -3.88 -3.69
C GLY A 238 -10.13 -4.83 -2.51
N GLY A 239 -9.26 -5.82 -2.40
CA GLY A 239 -9.08 -6.59 -1.18
C GLY A 239 -7.93 -6.01 -0.37
N THR A 240 -7.73 -6.53 0.82
CA THR A 240 -6.55 -6.25 1.64
C THR A 240 -5.87 -7.56 2.02
N VAL A 241 -4.66 -7.46 2.55
CA VAL A 241 -3.93 -8.65 3.01
C VAL A 241 -4.59 -9.34 4.21
N SER A 242 -5.49 -8.66 4.94
CA SER A 242 -6.17 -9.20 6.13
C SER A 242 -6.85 -10.54 5.88
N SER A 243 -7.44 -10.73 4.71
CA SER A 243 -8.13 -11.98 4.35
C SER A 243 -7.20 -13.20 4.36
N PHE A 244 -5.94 -13.04 3.95
CA PHE A 244 -4.95 -14.13 3.95
C PHE A 244 -4.53 -14.52 5.36
N PHE A 245 -4.46 -13.55 6.27
CA PHE A 245 -4.15 -13.80 7.68
C PHE A 245 -5.35 -14.38 8.44
N ALA A 246 -6.55 -13.89 8.15
CA ALA A 246 -7.78 -14.42 8.72
C ALA A 246 -7.98 -15.91 8.38
N THR A 247 -7.60 -16.37 7.17
CA THR A 247 -7.64 -17.79 6.80
C THR A 247 -6.69 -18.66 7.62
N ARG A 248 -5.66 -18.09 8.22
CA ARG A 248 -4.76 -18.74 9.17
C ARG A 248 -5.34 -18.83 10.59
N GLY A 249 -6.41 -18.11 10.85
CA GLY A 249 -7.09 -18.04 12.16
C GLY A 249 -6.69 -16.87 13.03
N MET A 250 -6.00 -15.87 12.48
CA MET A 250 -5.68 -14.62 13.17
C MET A 250 -6.90 -13.71 13.26
N GLU A 251 -7.02 -12.95 14.33
CA GLU A 251 -8.08 -11.95 14.51
C GLU A 251 -7.65 -10.63 13.85
N CYS A 252 -8.23 -10.32 12.69
CA CYS A 252 -7.78 -9.23 11.82
C CYS A 252 -8.77 -8.07 11.76
N ILE A 253 -8.23 -6.86 11.57
CA ILE A 253 -8.99 -5.65 11.22
C ILE A 253 -8.21 -4.79 10.23
N ASP A 254 -8.93 -4.16 9.30
CA ASP A 254 -8.34 -3.23 8.34
C ASP A 254 -8.39 -1.80 8.89
N ILE A 255 -7.24 -1.16 8.96
CA ILE A 255 -7.06 0.22 9.42
C ILE A 255 -6.34 0.99 8.32
N ALA A 256 -6.99 2.01 7.79
CA ALA A 256 -6.57 2.67 6.57
C ALA A 256 -6.27 4.16 6.73
N ILE A 257 -5.43 4.67 5.83
CA ILE A 257 -5.23 6.11 5.61
C ILE A 257 -6.01 6.50 4.34
N PRO A 258 -6.90 7.54 4.40
CA PRO A 258 -7.59 8.00 3.20
C PRO A 258 -6.65 8.58 2.17
N VAL A 259 -6.75 8.12 0.93
CA VAL A 259 -5.95 8.59 -0.22
C VAL A 259 -6.88 9.12 -1.30
N LEU A 260 -6.59 10.32 -1.81
CA LEU A 260 -7.21 10.87 -3.01
C LEU A 260 -6.35 10.54 -4.22
N ALA A 261 -7.00 10.32 -5.36
CA ALA A 261 -6.33 9.95 -6.61
C ALA A 261 -5.44 8.71 -6.49
N MET A 262 -5.89 7.71 -5.69
CA MET A 262 -5.23 6.41 -5.53
C MET A 262 -4.85 5.81 -6.89
N HIS A 263 -3.70 5.13 -6.98
CA HIS A 263 -3.13 4.56 -8.20
C HIS A 263 -2.80 5.58 -9.30
N SER A 264 -2.83 6.88 -9.00
CA SER A 264 -2.36 7.90 -9.93
C SER A 264 -0.85 8.17 -9.75
N PRO A 265 -0.19 8.83 -10.71
CA PRO A 265 1.20 9.24 -10.54
C PRO A 265 1.45 10.20 -9.37
N MET A 266 0.42 10.86 -8.87
CA MET A 266 0.48 11.83 -7.78
C MET A 266 -0.74 11.64 -6.88
N GLU A 267 -0.63 10.75 -5.94
CA GLU A 267 -1.62 10.50 -4.91
C GLU A 267 -1.55 11.60 -3.83
N CYS A 268 -2.65 11.80 -3.14
CA CYS A 268 -2.75 12.86 -2.15
C CYS A 268 -3.31 12.33 -0.83
N ILE A 269 -2.64 12.65 0.27
CA ILE A 269 -3.00 12.23 1.63
C ILE A 269 -2.89 13.40 2.62
N SER A 270 -3.51 13.24 3.79
CA SER A 270 -3.34 14.19 4.89
C SER A 270 -2.19 13.78 5.81
N LYS A 271 -1.35 14.73 6.15
CA LYS A 271 -0.27 14.56 7.14
C LYS A 271 -0.82 14.14 8.51
N LYS A 272 -1.99 14.64 8.87
CA LYS A 272 -2.65 14.34 10.14
C LYS A 272 -3.06 12.86 10.22
N ASP A 273 -3.54 12.31 9.11
CA ASP A 273 -4.02 10.93 9.10
C ASP A 273 -2.86 9.94 9.24
N ILE A 274 -1.68 10.22 8.67
CA ILE A 274 -0.46 9.43 8.92
C ILE A 274 -0.08 9.47 10.41
N PHE A 275 -0.12 10.65 11.03
CA PHE A 275 0.19 10.80 12.45
C PHE A 275 -0.77 9.99 13.33
N TRP A 276 -2.06 10.01 13.02
CA TRP A 276 -3.06 9.23 13.76
C TRP A 276 -2.92 7.72 13.52
N ALA A 277 -2.55 7.31 12.30
CA ALA A 277 -2.23 5.92 12.01
C ALA A 277 -1.02 5.44 12.83
N TYR A 278 0.07 6.20 12.83
CA TYR A 278 1.24 5.95 13.65
C TYR A 278 0.87 5.79 15.13
N ARG A 279 0.08 6.72 15.68
CA ARG A 279 -0.35 6.65 17.08
C ARG A 279 -1.18 5.41 17.39
N LEU A 280 -2.14 5.07 16.51
CA LEU A 280 -2.97 3.89 16.71
C LEU A 280 -2.14 2.61 16.65
N TYR A 281 -1.25 2.48 15.67
CA TYR A 281 -0.39 1.29 15.55
C TYR A 281 0.53 1.15 16.77
N LYS A 282 1.09 2.24 17.25
CA LYS A 282 1.93 2.24 18.46
C LYS A 282 1.16 1.76 19.68
N VAL A 283 0.01 2.35 20.00
CA VAL A 283 -0.78 1.93 21.17
C VAL A 283 -1.34 0.52 21.03
N PHE A 284 -1.64 0.07 19.80
CA PHE A 284 -2.00 -1.32 19.54
C PHE A 284 -0.86 -2.27 19.91
N LEU A 285 0.38 -1.95 19.54
CA LEU A 285 1.56 -2.74 19.89
C LEU A 285 1.86 -2.73 21.40
N GLU A 286 1.48 -1.69 22.12
CA GLU A 286 1.80 -1.51 23.54
C GLU A 286 0.73 -2.07 24.49
N ASN A 287 -0.49 -2.31 24.02
CA ASN A 287 -1.65 -2.68 24.85
C ASN A 287 -2.21 -4.09 24.57
N ASN A 288 -1.45 -4.97 24.00
CA ASN A 288 -1.87 -6.37 23.77
C ASN A 288 -1.34 -7.31 24.85
#